data_0992e4c84996bc774fd66f01cf098cee
#
_entry.id   0992e4c84996bc774fd66f01cf098cee
#
_cell.length_a   1.000
_cell.length_b   1.000
_cell.length_c   1.000
_cell.angle_alpha   90.00
_cell.angle_beta   90.00
_cell.angle_gamma   90.00
#
_symmetry.space_group_name_H-M   'P 1'
#
loop_
_entity.id
_entity.type
_entity.pdbx_description
1 polymer ?
#
loop_
_entity_poly.entity_id
_entity_poly.type
_entity_poly.pdbx_seq_one_letter_code
_entity_poly.pdbx_strand_id
1 'polypeptide(L)' 'MTAHTPGPWITDSKERTDTARYIMAAARPFPHTIARIDLVNRAEDEANAALIAAAPEMYEALRDLIAV' A
#
# COMPACT_ATOMS: atom_id res chain seq x y z
N MET A 1 -14.73 9.31 13.75
CA MET A 1 -14.30 8.18 12.94
C MET A 1 -12.96 8.49 12.28
N THR A 2 -12.06 7.54 12.38
CA THR A 2 -10.72 7.74 11.85
C THR A 2 -10.66 7.29 10.40
N ALA A 3 -10.25 8.17 9.51
CA ALA A 3 -10.04 7.79 8.12
C ALA A 3 -8.65 7.18 7.96
N HIS A 4 -8.52 6.27 7.02
CA HIS A 4 -7.22 5.74 6.68
C HIS A 4 -6.37 6.81 5.99
N THR A 5 -5.06 6.57 5.94
CA THR A 5 -4.16 7.46 5.22
C THR A 5 -4.58 7.55 3.76
N PRO A 6 -4.75 8.77 3.22
CA PRO A 6 -5.14 8.92 1.82
C PRO A 6 -4.12 8.31 0.87
N GLY A 7 -4.62 7.77 -0.24
CA GLY A 7 -3.76 7.33 -1.32
C GLY A 7 -3.21 8.50 -2.13
N PRO A 8 -2.39 8.21 -3.09
CA PRO A 8 -1.97 6.87 -3.49
C PRO A 8 -0.94 6.25 -2.54
N TRP A 9 -0.97 4.93 -2.45
CA TRP A 9 0.07 4.15 -1.79
C TRP A 9 0.90 3.49 -2.85
N ILE A 10 2.21 3.45 -2.64
CA ILE A 10 3.14 2.90 -3.62
C ILE A 10 4.06 1.89 -2.94
N THR A 11 4.57 0.96 -3.72
CA THR A 11 5.67 0.11 -3.25
C THR A 11 6.95 0.90 -3.44
N ASP A 12 7.70 1.07 -2.35
CA ASP A 12 8.90 1.88 -2.38
C ASP A 12 10.07 1.08 -2.92
N SER A 13 10.67 1.59 -3.98
CA SER A 13 11.86 0.98 -4.56
C SER A 13 13.15 1.48 -3.92
N LYS A 14 13.11 2.58 -3.21
CA LYS A 14 14.31 3.15 -2.60
C LYS A 14 14.78 2.38 -1.37
N GLU A 15 13.82 1.91 -0.59
CA GLU A 15 14.09 1.12 0.61
C GLU A 15 14.13 -0.37 0.29
N ARG A 16 14.34 -0.67 -0.95
CA ARG A 16 14.29 -2.01 -1.46
C ARG A 16 15.41 -2.86 -0.92
N THR A 17 15.05 -3.92 -0.23
CA THR A 17 15.99 -4.92 0.21
C THR A 17 15.60 -6.26 -0.41
N ASP A 18 16.48 -7.25 -0.31
CA ASP A 18 16.14 -8.58 -0.80
C ASP A 18 15.17 -9.31 0.11
N THR A 19 14.88 -8.76 1.29
CA THR A 19 14.10 -9.43 2.32
C THR A 19 12.76 -8.78 2.61
N ALA A 20 12.51 -7.58 2.09
CA ALA A 20 11.28 -6.87 2.39
C ALA A 20 10.88 -5.90 1.29
N ARG A 21 9.59 -5.59 1.26
CA ARG A 21 9.04 -4.50 0.46
C ARG A 21 8.26 -3.59 1.38
N TYR A 22 8.29 -2.31 1.09
CA TYR A 22 7.59 -1.29 1.88
C TYR A 22 6.49 -0.68 1.06
N ILE A 23 5.32 -0.51 1.67
CA ILE A 23 4.22 0.23 1.07
C ILE A 23 4.24 1.62 1.70
N MET A 24 4.38 2.64 0.87
CA MET A 24 4.55 4.01 1.31
C MET A 24 3.39 4.87 0.85
N ALA A 25 2.94 5.75 1.71
CA ALA A 25 2.02 6.81 1.30
C ALA A 25 2.84 7.98 0.75
N ALA A 26 2.42 8.51 -0.38
CA ALA A 26 3.05 9.69 -0.97
C ALA A 26 2.50 10.96 -0.35
N ALA A 27 2.22 10.95 0.94
CA ALA A 27 1.59 12.05 1.65
C ALA A 27 2.57 13.16 1.95
N ARG A 28 2.05 14.36 2.01
CA ARG A 28 2.84 15.52 2.42
C ARG A 28 2.69 15.75 3.92
N PRO A 29 3.68 16.31 4.58
CA PRO A 29 4.94 16.82 4.01
C PRO A 29 5.98 15.75 3.71
N PHE A 30 5.81 14.54 4.25
CA PHE A 30 6.79 13.48 4.07
C PHE A 30 6.12 12.18 3.67
N PRO A 31 6.71 11.42 2.73
CA PRO A 31 6.28 10.05 2.52
C PRO A 31 6.55 9.25 3.80
N HIS A 32 5.66 8.31 4.12
CA HIS A 32 5.86 7.47 5.28
C HIS A 32 5.41 6.05 5.01
N THR A 33 5.97 5.12 5.75
CA THR A 33 5.67 3.71 5.58
C THR A 33 4.31 3.38 6.15
N ILE A 34 3.47 2.74 5.33
CA ILE A 34 2.17 2.22 5.76
C ILE A 34 2.32 0.79 6.24
N ALA A 35 3.09 -0.02 5.51
CA ALA A 35 3.24 -1.44 5.82
C ALA A 35 4.56 -1.96 5.30
N ARG A 36 5.01 -3.04 5.91
CA ARG A 36 6.19 -3.77 5.49
C ARG A 36 5.78 -5.20 5.20
N ILE A 37 6.24 -5.74 4.08
CA ILE A 37 5.99 -7.12 3.71
C ILE A 37 7.31 -7.86 3.67
N ASP A 38 7.46 -8.88 4.51
CA ASP A 38 8.65 -9.72 4.48
C ASP A 38 8.59 -10.66 3.29
N LEU A 39 9.70 -10.80 2.57
CA LEU A 39 9.76 -11.62 1.38
C LEU A 39 10.22 -13.03 1.74
N VAL A 40 9.26 -13.87 2.09
CA VAL A 40 9.49 -15.30 2.34
C VAL A 40 9.27 -16.07 1.05
N ASN A 41 8.13 -15.87 0.42
CA ASN A 41 7.87 -16.38 -0.92
C ASN A 41 7.80 -15.16 -1.84
N ARG A 42 8.88 -14.90 -2.56
CA ARG A 42 9.04 -13.63 -3.27
C ARG A 42 7.87 -13.33 -4.22
N ALA A 43 7.43 -14.33 -4.99
CA ALA A 43 6.38 -14.09 -5.97
C ALA A 43 5.05 -13.73 -5.31
N GLU A 44 4.65 -14.49 -4.28
CA GLU A 44 3.41 -14.20 -3.55
C GLU A 44 3.49 -12.90 -2.79
N ASP A 45 4.61 -12.65 -2.13
CA ASP A 45 4.74 -11.48 -1.28
C ASP A 45 4.81 -10.20 -2.10
N GLU A 46 5.41 -10.23 -3.28
CA GLU A 46 5.37 -9.08 -4.17
C GLU A 46 3.95 -8.83 -4.70
N ALA A 47 3.21 -9.88 -5.00
CA ALA A 47 1.81 -9.74 -5.39
C ALA A 47 0.97 -9.19 -4.24
N ASN A 48 1.23 -9.64 -3.02
CA ASN A 48 0.55 -9.13 -1.84
C ASN A 48 0.87 -7.65 -1.60
N ALA A 49 2.12 -7.26 -1.80
CA ALA A 49 2.51 -5.85 -1.66
C ALA A 49 1.78 -4.97 -2.67
N ALA A 50 1.65 -5.44 -3.91
CA ALA A 50 0.93 -4.70 -4.94
C ALA A 50 -0.55 -4.58 -4.59
N LEU A 51 -1.14 -5.63 -4.05
CA LEU A 51 -2.54 -5.62 -3.62
C LEU A 51 -2.76 -4.62 -2.49
N ILE A 52 -1.88 -4.60 -1.51
CA ILE A 52 -1.96 -3.66 -0.41
C ILE A 52 -1.81 -2.22 -0.92
N ALA A 53 -0.89 -1.99 -1.84
CA ALA A 53 -0.69 -0.66 -2.40
C ALA A 53 -1.91 -0.16 -3.16
N ALA A 54 -2.73 -1.06 -3.71
CA ALA A 54 -3.96 -0.70 -4.41
C ALA A 54 -5.15 -0.50 -3.47
N ALA A 55 -4.99 -0.73 -2.17
CA ALA A 55 -6.10 -0.72 -1.23
C ALA A 55 -6.88 0.59 -1.18
N PRO A 56 -6.26 1.79 -1.22
CA PRO A 56 -7.05 3.02 -1.18
C PRO A 56 -8.03 3.14 -2.34
N GLU A 57 -7.59 2.81 -3.54
CA GLU A 57 -8.43 2.89 -4.74
C GLU A 57 -9.52 1.84 -4.70
N MET A 58 -9.21 0.64 -4.23
CA MET A 58 -10.20 -0.43 -4.08
C MET A 58 -11.25 -0.05 -3.04
N TYR A 59 -10.83 0.54 -1.93
CA TYR A 59 -11.75 0.99 -0.90
C TYR A 59 -12.72 2.04 -1.45
N GLU A 60 -12.19 3.01 -2.18
CA GLU A 60 -13.02 4.06 -2.76
C GLU A 60 -14.00 3.51 -3.80
N ALA A 61 -13.56 2.58 -4.63
CA ALA A 61 -14.42 1.95 -5.62
C ALA A 61 -15.56 1.18 -4.95
N LEU A 62 -15.26 0.43 -3.88
CA LEU A 62 -16.28 -0.31 -3.14
C LEU A 62 -17.26 0.63 -2.46
N ARG A 63 -16.77 1.70 -1.86
CA ARG A 63 -17.62 2.69 -1.22
C ARG A 63 -18.56 3.32 -2.20
N ASP A 64 -18.08 3.66 -3.39
CA ASP A 64 -18.91 4.28 -4.43
C ASP A 64 -19.97 3.32 -4.94
N LEU A 65 -19.66 2.02 -5.00
CA LEU A 65 -20.63 1.00 -5.39
C LEU A 65 -21.75 0.85 -4.36
N ILE A 66 -21.42 0.98 -3.08
CA ILE A 66 -22.37 0.77 -2.00
C ILE A 66 -23.19 2.04 -1.72
N ALA A 67 -22.60 3.19 -1.95
CA ALA A 67 -23.21 4.48 -1.64
C ALA A 67 -24.19 4.95 -2.73
N VAL A 68 -25.02 4.08 -3.22
CA VAL A 68 -25.97 4.41 -4.29
C VAL A 68 -27.29 4.92 -3.71
#